data_c5e2846811875049698516b3d563e934
#
_entry.id   c5e2846811875049698516b3d563e934
#
_cell.length_a   1.000
_cell.length_b   1.000
_cell.length_c   1.000
_cell.angle_alpha   90.00
_cell.angle_beta   90.00
_cell.angle_gamma   90.00
#
_symmetry.space_group_name_H-M   'P 1'
#
loop_
_entity.id
_entity.type
_entity.pdbx_description
1 polymer ?
#
loop_
_entity_poly.entity_id
_entity_poly.type
_entity_poly.pdbx_seq_one_letter_code
_entity_poly.pdbx_strand_id
1 'polypeptide(L)'
;MLNFRWESNGAYPTYQSLCLLAKEKQEAILDFLSGLSLETAISCNGHTYRLVHAAPAYMFEDYNHRDWDETTFCVWYRIRKEDTVSADETLIFGHTPTYRYSHGLPVSIWNGQNRIDIDCGAGHGYGGRLACLRLDDMAEFYVDAQ
;
A
#
# COMPACT_ATOMS: atom_id res chain seq x y z
N MET A 1 13.49 12.15 18.43
CA MET A 1 12.59 11.20 19.11
C MET A 1 11.92 10.40 18.01
N LEU A 2 12.14 9.08 17.96
CA LEU A 2 11.46 8.21 16.99
C LEU A 2 9.94 8.28 17.23
N ASN A 3 9.17 8.31 16.14
CA ASN A 3 7.72 8.31 16.25
C ASN A 3 7.28 6.92 16.76
N PHE A 4 6.51 6.88 17.83
CA PHE A 4 5.98 5.65 18.47
C PHE A 4 5.35 4.68 17.44
N ARG A 5 4.65 5.20 16.44
CA ARG A 5 4.08 4.37 15.36
C ARG A 5 5.14 3.66 14.55
N TRP A 6 6.25 4.32 14.25
CA TRP A 6 7.32 3.72 13.45
C TRP A 6 8.03 2.60 14.24
N GLU A 7 8.30 2.83 15.52
CA GLU A 7 8.90 1.81 16.41
C GLU A 7 7.99 0.57 16.55
N SER A 8 6.69 0.77 16.78
CA SER A 8 5.74 -0.34 16.93
C SER A 8 5.51 -1.15 15.65
N ASN A 9 5.86 -0.61 14.49
CA ASN A 9 5.77 -1.28 13.18
C ASN A 9 7.13 -1.84 12.70
N GLY A 10 8.05 -2.14 13.61
CA GLY A 10 9.28 -2.86 13.28
C GLY A 10 10.40 -2.00 12.66
N ALA A 11 10.37 -0.68 12.86
CA ALA A 11 11.36 0.25 12.30
C ALA A 11 12.78 0.11 12.86
N TYR A 12 12.95 -0.59 13.99
CA TYR A 12 14.23 -0.63 14.72
C TYR A 12 15.42 -1.09 13.88
N PRO A 13 15.35 -2.18 13.08
CA PRO A 13 16.47 -2.57 12.20
C PRO A 13 16.81 -1.51 11.16
N THR A 14 15.81 -0.89 10.57
CA THR A 14 16.00 0.20 9.58
C THR A 14 16.68 1.41 10.24
N TYR A 15 16.21 1.80 11.42
CA TYR A 15 16.82 2.89 12.18
C TYR A 15 18.27 2.61 12.53
N GLN A 16 18.58 1.40 13.03
CA GLN A 16 19.96 1.02 13.32
C GLN A 16 20.85 1.10 12.07
N SER A 17 20.37 0.59 10.93
CA SER A 17 21.11 0.65 9.68
C SER A 17 21.37 2.09 9.22
N LEU A 18 20.39 2.97 9.36
CA LEU A 18 20.55 4.40 9.06
C LEU A 18 21.58 5.06 9.97
N CYS A 19 21.56 4.77 11.26
CA CYS A 19 22.51 5.36 12.23
C CYS A 19 23.97 4.98 11.97
N LEU A 20 24.24 3.89 11.25
CA LEU A 20 25.58 3.47 10.86
C LEU A 20 26.13 4.21 9.63
N LEU A 21 25.29 4.93 8.92
CA LEU A 21 25.69 5.70 7.73
C LEU A 21 26.30 7.05 8.13
N ALA A 22 27.19 7.55 7.29
CA ALA A 22 27.65 8.95 7.37
C ALA A 22 26.45 9.91 7.24
N LYS A 23 26.54 11.08 7.89
CA LYS A 23 25.44 12.04 7.97
C LYS A 23 24.94 12.48 6.59
N GLU A 24 25.85 12.70 5.65
CA GLU A 24 25.55 13.08 4.28
C GLU A 24 24.69 12.03 3.56
N LYS A 25 24.92 10.74 3.83
CA LYS A 25 24.12 9.64 3.29
C LYS A 25 22.75 9.55 3.94
N GLN A 26 22.66 9.79 5.26
CA GLN A 26 21.37 9.87 5.95
C GLN A 26 20.50 10.97 5.36
N GLU A 27 21.06 12.18 5.19
CA GLU A 27 20.38 13.34 4.60
C GLU A 27 19.92 13.03 3.15
N ALA A 28 20.80 12.46 2.32
CA ALA A 28 20.44 12.08 0.95
C ALA A 28 19.31 11.06 0.87
N ILE A 29 19.24 10.10 1.80
CA ILE A 29 18.14 9.14 1.88
C ILE A 29 16.83 9.85 2.28
N LEU A 30 16.88 10.75 3.27
CA LEU A 30 15.71 11.51 3.70
C LEU A 30 15.17 12.42 2.60
N ASP A 31 16.07 13.10 1.88
CA ASP A 31 15.71 13.94 0.73
C ASP A 31 15.06 13.11 -0.39
N PHE A 32 15.64 11.95 -0.70
CA PHE A 32 15.06 11.02 -1.68
C PHE A 32 13.66 10.57 -1.26
N LEU A 33 13.46 10.13 -0.02
CA LEU A 33 12.17 9.69 0.48
C LEU A 33 11.14 10.82 0.50
N SER A 34 11.56 12.04 0.85
CA SER A 34 10.69 13.22 0.85
C SER A 34 10.24 13.65 -0.54
N GLY A 35 11.02 13.29 -1.57
CA GLY A 35 10.69 13.54 -2.98
C GLY A 35 9.79 12.48 -3.63
N LEU A 36 9.48 11.38 -2.93
CA LEU A 36 8.62 10.34 -3.49
C LEU A 36 7.16 10.80 -3.54
N SER A 37 6.48 10.42 -4.63
CA SER A 37 5.03 10.65 -4.74
C SER A 37 4.27 9.71 -3.81
N LEU A 38 3.19 10.23 -3.18
CA LEU A 38 2.29 9.42 -2.34
C LEU A 38 1.45 8.45 -3.17
N GLU A 39 1.18 8.82 -4.42
CA GLU A 39 0.40 8.04 -5.38
C GLU A 39 0.89 8.29 -6.80
N THR A 40 0.50 7.41 -7.72
CA THR A 40 0.77 7.60 -9.15
C THR A 40 -0.36 7.06 -10.00
N ALA A 41 -0.54 7.58 -11.21
CA ALA A 41 -1.50 7.06 -12.19
C ALA A 41 -0.76 6.39 -13.34
N ILE A 42 -1.27 5.24 -13.78
CA ILE A 42 -0.78 4.50 -14.95
C ILE A 42 -1.95 4.26 -15.87
N SER A 43 -1.78 4.56 -17.16
CA SER A 43 -2.75 4.20 -18.19
C SER A 43 -2.28 2.95 -18.93
N CYS A 44 -3.14 1.95 -18.99
CA CYS A 44 -2.90 0.70 -19.69
C CYS A 44 -4.16 0.27 -20.44
N ASN A 45 -4.06 -0.04 -21.72
CA ASN A 45 -5.19 -0.45 -22.59
C ASN A 45 -6.39 0.50 -22.56
N GLY A 46 -6.13 1.82 -22.47
CA GLY A 46 -7.18 2.84 -22.41
C GLY A 46 -7.91 2.95 -21.06
N HIS A 47 -7.47 2.23 -20.06
CA HIS A 47 -7.94 2.31 -18.68
C HIS A 47 -6.91 2.97 -17.77
N THR A 48 -7.36 3.75 -16.78
CA THR A 48 -6.48 4.41 -15.81
C THR A 48 -6.52 3.68 -14.47
N TYR A 49 -5.34 3.37 -13.97
CA TYR A 49 -5.13 2.78 -12.65
C TYR A 49 -4.45 3.78 -11.74
N ARG A 50 -5.00 3.99 -10.55
CA ARG A 50 -4.39 4.79 -9.48
C ARG A 50 -3.69 3.86 -8.50
N LEU A 51 -2.39 4.05 -8.32
CA LEU A 51 -1.57 3.24 -7.43
C LEU A 51 -1.25 4.05 -6.17
N VAL A 52 -1.49 3.47 -5.01
CA VAL A 52 -1.23 4.09 -3.70
C VAL A 52 -0.89 2.99 -2.68
N HIS A 53 -0.17 3.32 -1.61
CA HIS A 53 0.13 2.31 -0.58
C HIS A 53 -1.15 1.87 0.16
N ALA A 54 -2.00 2.80 0.61
CA ALA A 54 -3.23 2.49 1.33
C ALA A 54 -4.47 3.06 0.61
N ALA A 55 -4.77 4.37 0.71
CA ALA A 55 -5.91 4.97 0.04
C ALA A 55 -5.74 6.48 -0.19
N PRO A 56 -6.14 7.05 -1.33
CA PRO A 56 -6.24 8.48 -1.51
C PRO A 56 -7.58 9.00 -0.94
N ALA A 57 -7.53 10.08 -0.15
CA ALA A 57 -8.71 10.61 0.55
C ALA A 57 -9.85 11.00 -0.40
N TYR A 58 -9.50 11.60 -1.55
CA TYR A 58 -10.49 12.13 -2.51
C TYR A 58 -11.32 11.07 -3.24
N MET A 59 -10.91 9.79 -3.17
CA MET A 59 -11.68 8.69 -3.77
C MET A 59 -12.82 8.17 -2.89
N PHE A 60 -12.94 8.65 -1.64
CA PHE A 60 -13.94 8.18 -0.69
C PHE A 60 -14.92 9.31 -0.33
N GLU A 61 -16.18 9.19 -0.76
CA GLU A 61 -17.20 10.24 -0.57
C GLU A 61 -17.67 10.40 0.89
N ASP A 62 -17.76 9.29 1.62
CA ASP A 62 -18.35 9.24 2.97
C ASP A 62 -17.32 9.22 4.10
N TYR A 63 -16.16 9.83 3.90
CA TYR A 63 -15.06 9.66 4.80
C TYR A 63 -15.01 10.68 5.95
N ASN A 64 -15.01 10.21 7.20
CA ASN A 64 -15.10 11.03 8.42
C ASN A 64 -13.81 11.15 9.24
N HIS A 65 -12.63 10.85 8.70
CA HIS A 65 -11.37 11.12 9.40
C HIS A 65 -10.89 12.55 9.14
N ARG A 66 -11.62 13.51 9.64
CA ARG A 66 -11.39 14.95 9.41
C ARG A 66 -10.03 15.47 9.90
N ASP A 67 -9.37 14.71 10.78
CA ASP A 67 -8.09 15.09 11.39
C ASP A 67 -6.88 14.47 10.68
N TRP A 68 -7.10 13.69 9.62
CA TRP A 68 -6.02 13.09 8.87
C TRP A 68 -5.65 13.95 7.67
N ASP A 69 -4.35 14.22 7.52
CA ASP A 69 -3.83 14.78 6.29
C ASP A 69 -3.77 13.71 5.17
N GLU A 70 -3.55 14.17 3.95
CA GLU A 70 -3.49 13.30 2.77
C GLU A 70 -2.38 12.25 2.90
N THR A 71 -1.22 12.61 3.44
CA THR A 71 -0.11 11.68 3.66
C THR A 71 -0.51 10.56 4.60
N THR A 72 -1.13 10.90 5.73
CA THR A 72 -1.63 9.90 6.70
C THR A 72 -2.65 8.98 6.03
N PHE A 73 -3.50 9.53 5.17
CA PHE A 73 -4.46 8.74 4.42
C PHE A 73 -3.80 7.76 3.47
N CYS A 74 -2.90 8.25 2.63
CA CYS A 74 -2.21 7.44 1.63
C CYS A 74 -1.38 6.31 2.21
N VAL A 75 -0.95 6.41 3.49
CA VAL A 75 -0.08 5.40 4.10
C VAL A 75 -0.70 4.58 5.22
N TRP A 76 -1.84 4.99 5.79
CA TRP A 76 -2.39 4.32 6.98
C TRP A 76 -3.86 3.92 6.87
N TYR A 77 -4.62 4.46 5.92
CA TYR A 77 -6.03 4.12 5.81
C TYR A 77 -6.23 2.64 5.48
N ARG A 78 -7.22 2.03 6.14
CA ARG A 78 -7.60 0.64 5.85
C ARG A 78 -8.95 0.62 5.15
N ILE A 79 -8.91 0.45 3.84
CA ILE A 79 -10.11 0.29 3.02
C ILE A 79 -10.91 -0.88 3.57
N ARG A 80 -12.20 -0.70 3.76
CA ARG A 80 -13.12 -1.76 4.18
C ARG A 80 -13.84 -2.32 2.96
N LYS A 81 -14.36 -3.54 3.09
CA LYS A 81 -15.04 -4.24 1.99
C LYS A 81 -16.29 -3.49 1.52
N GLU A 82 -16.96 -2.80 2.43
CA GLU A 82 -18.17 -2.00 2.21
C GLU A 82 -17.90 -0.57 1.72
N ASP A 83 -16.66 -0.08 1.80
CA ASP A 83 -16.33 1.26 1.34
C ASP A 83 -16.58 1.38 -0.17
N THR A 84 -17.16 2.48 -0.59
CA THR A 84 -17.41 2.78 -2.00
C THR A 84 -16.30 3.67 -2.53
N VAL A 85 -15.72 3.30 -3.66
CA VAL A 85 -14.73 4.10 -4.37
C VAL A 85 -15.43 4.86 -5.47
N SER A 86 -15.47 6.19 -5.36
CA SER A 86 -16.02 7.08 -6.37
C SER A 86 -14.91 7.51 -7.32
N ALA A 87 -14.75 6.80 -8.43
CA ALA A 87 -13.80 7.20 -9.47
C ALA A 87 -14.05 6.48 -10.79
N ASP A 88 -13.72 7.16 -11.88
CA ASP A 88 -13.63 6.59 -13.22
C ASP A 88 -12.35 5.76 -13.43
N GLU A 89 -11.52 5.64 -12.38
CA GLU A 89 -10.26 4.92 -12.34
C GLU A 89 -10.39 3.66 -11.48
N THR A 90 -9.50 2.68 -11.69
CA THR A 90 -9.35 1.56 -10.76
C THR A 90 -8.23 1.85 -9.77
N LEU A 91 -8.55 1.80 -8.49
CA LEU A 91 -7.57 1.92 -7.40
C LEU A 91 -6.82 0.60 -7.22
N ILE A 92 -5.49 0.65 -7.25
CA ILE A 92 -4.62 -0.47 -6.85
C ILE A 92 -3.90 -0.08 -5.56
N PHE A 93 -4.05 -0.90 -4.54
CA PHE A 93 -3.57 -0.58 -3.19
C PHE A 93 -3.06 -1.83 -2.44
N GLY A 94 -2.59 -1.62 -1.22
CA GLY A 94 -2.13 -2.65 -0.29
C GLY A 94 -2.38 -2.24 1.16
N HIS A 95 -1.38 -2.42 2.05
CA HIS A 95 -1.42 -2.05 3.47
C HIS A 95 -2.38 -2.87 4.34
N THR A 96 -3.50 -3.29 3.79
CA THR A 96 -4.48 -4.14 4.47
C THR A 96 -4.51 -5.50 3.78
N PRO A 97 -3.86 -6.53 4.33
CA PRO A 97 -3.72 -7.79 3.63
C PRO A 97 -5.04 -8.40 3.18
N THR A 98 -5.06 -8.92 1.96
CA THR A 98 -6.27 -9.40 1.24
C THR A 98 -7.05 -10.49 1.98
N TYR A 99 -6.42 -11.24 2.91
CA TYR A 99 -7.13 -12.20 3.77
C TYR A 99 -8.20 -11.54 4.67
N ARG A 100 -8.17 -10.22 4.82
CA ARG A 100 -9.23 -9.48 5.53
C ARG A 100 -10.50 -9.32 4.70
N TYR A 101 -10.42 -9.45 3.39
CA TYR A 101 -11.56 -9.35 2.48
C TYR A 101 -12.08 -10.72 2.05
N SER A 102 -11.21 -11.71 1.98
CA SER A 102 -11.55 -13.07 1.56
C SER A 102 -10.92 -14.11 2.48
N HIS A 103 -11.69 -15.15 2.83
CA HIS A 103 -11.23 -16.26 3.65
C HIS A 103 -10.84 -17.42 2.73
N GLY A 104 -9.58 -17.48 2.34
CA GLY A 104 -9.08 -18.57 1.51
C GLY A 104 -7.57 -18.69 1.59
N LEU A 105 -7.06 -19.92 1.48
CA LEU A 105 -5.64 -20.18 1.30
C LEU A 105 -5.45 -20.92 -0.03
N PRO A 106 -4.39 -20.61 -0.78
CA PRO A 106 -3.41 -19.54 -0.53
C PRO A 106 -4.01 -18.14 -0.67
N VAL A 107 -3.45 -17.16 0.02
CA VAL A 107 -3.86 -15.75 -0.07
C VAL A 107 -3.61 -15.25 -1.51
N SER A 108 -4.56 -14.56 -2.10
CA SER A 108 -4.50 -14.06 -3.48
C SER A 108 -4.93 -12.59 -3.57
N ILE A 109 -4.64 -11.95 -4.69
CA ILE A 109 -5.14 -10.61 -5.02
C ILE A 109 -6.65 -10.58 -4.84
N TRP A 110 -7.14 -9.50 -4.24
CA TRP A 110 -8.57 -9.28 -4.05
C TRP A 110 -9.09 -8.22 -5.03
N ASN A 111 -10.17 -8.55 -5.72
CA ASN A 111 -10.82 -7.68 -6.68
C ASN A 111 -12.18 -7.23 -6.15
N GLY A 112 -12.36 -5.92 -5.97
CA GLY A 112 -13.63 -5.27 -5.64
C GLY A 112 -14.09 -4.35 -6.76
N GLN A 113 -15.20 -3.64 -6.54
CA GLN A 113 -15.68 -2.68 -7.51
C GLN A 113 -14.73 -1.48 -7.62
N ASN A 114 -14.12 -1.27 -8.78
CA ASN A 114 -13.13 -0.22 -9.09
C ASN A 114 -11.91 -0.20 -8.16
N ARG A 115 -11.54 -1.36 -7.57
CA ARG A 115 -10.38 -1.44 -6.66
C ARG A 115 -9.80 -2.85 -6.61
N ILE A 116 -8.49 -2.91 -6.52
CA ILE A 116 -7.71 -4.14 -6.49
C ILE A 116 -6.71 -4.04 -5.34
N ASP A 117 -6.78 -4.97 -4.39
CA ASP A 117 -5.78 -5.07 -3.34
C ASP A 117 -4.75 -6.15 -3.70
N ILE A 118 -3.48 -5.75 -3.76
CA ILE A 118 -2.37 -6.64 -4.10
C ILE A 118 -1.51 -7.04 -2.88
N ASP A 119 -1.86 -6.61 -1.66
CA ASP A 119 -1.15 -7.01 -0.45
C ASP A 119 -1.58 -8.43 -0.02
N CYS A 120 -0.92 -9.42 -0.56
CA CYS A 120 -1.16 -10.81 -0.18
C CYS A 120 -0.42 -11.25 1.10
N GLY A 121 0.04 -10.30 1.92
CA GLY A 121 0.56 -10.58 3.25
C GLY A 121 1.93 -11.23 3.30
N ALA A 122 2.81 -11.00 2.33
CA ALA A 122 4.14 -11.62 2.25
C ALA A 122 4.98 -11.44 3.53
N GLY A 123 4.81 -10.32 4.24
CA GLY A 123 5.50 -10.03 5.51
C GLY A 123 4.86 -10.64 6.77
N HIS A 124 3.72 -11.30 6.66
CA HIS A 124 2.93 -11.77 7.82
C HIS A 124 3.04 -13.28 8.10
N GLY A 125 3.80 -14.05 7.33
CA GLY A 125 3.83 -15.51 7.44
C GLY A 125 2.48 -16.17 7.10
N TYR A 126 2.24 -17.39 7.56
CA TYR A 126 0.94 -18.10 7.45
C TYR A 126 0.24 -18.03 6.09
N GLY A 127 0.92 -18.51 5.04
CA GLY A 127 0.34 -18.55 3.69
C GLY A 127 0.30 -17.20 2.98
N GLY A 128 0.99 -16.19 3.52
CA GLY A 128 1.22 -14.93 2.83
C GLY A 128 2.09 -15.12 1.60
N ARG A 129 1.90 -14.28 0.59
CA ARG A 129 2.56 -14.38 -0.71
C ARG A 129 2.96 -12.98 -1.18
N LEU A 130 4.08 -12.88 -1.89
CA LEU A 130 4.35 -11.70 -2.69
C LEU A 130 3.54 -11.82 -3.98
N ALA A 131 2.71 -10.84 -4.27
CA ALA A 131 1.90 -10.81 -5.49
C ALA A 131 2.41 -9.76 -6.47
N CYS A 132 2.26 -10.04 -7.76
CA CYS A 132 2.47 -9.10 -8.84
C CYS A 132 1.29 -9.19 -9.80
N LEU A 133 0.70 -8.04 -10.14
CA LEU A 133 -0.38 -7.93 -11.12
C LEU A 133 0.18 -7.27 -12.40
N ARG A 134 0.04 -7.95 -13.53
CA ARG A 134 0.36 -7.39 -14.84
C ARG A 134 -0.88 -6.73 -15.44
N LEU A 135 -0.80 -5.43 -15.71
CA LEU A 135 -1.97 -4.64 -16.13
C LEU A 135 -2.38 -4.86 -17.60
N ASP A 136 -1.47 -5.38 -18.44
CA ASP A 136 -1.77 -5.60 -19.87
C ASP A 136 -2.86 -6.65 -20.10
N ASP A 137 -2.89 -7.68 -19.28
CA ASP A 137 -3.79 -8.83 -19.41
C ASP A 137 -4.37 -9.30 -18.07
N MET A 138 -4.12 -8.54 -16.99
CA MET A 138 -4.54 -8.83 -15.62
C MET A 138 -3.98 -10.18 -15.09
N ALA A 139 -2.85 -10.64 -15.61
CA ALA A 139 -2.21 -11.86 -15.14
C ALA A 139 -1.61 -11.66 -13.74
N GLU A 140 -1.88 -12.61 -12.86
CA GLU A 140 -1.42 -12.61 -11.47
C GLU A 140 -0.24 -13.58 -11.32
N PHE A 141 0.82 -13.12 -10.64
CA PHE A 141 2.00 -13.92 -10.33
C PHE A 141 2.24 -13.90 -8.84
N TYR A 142 2.70 -15.04 -8.29
CA TYR A 142 2.86 -15.19 -6.86
C TYR A 142 4.16 -15.89 -6.49
N VAL A 143 4.76 -15.44 -5.37
CA VAL A 143 5.87 -16.13 -4.71
C VAL A 143 5.45 -16.35 -3.25
N ASP A 144 5.45 -17.59 -2.81
CA ASP A 144 5.09 -17.93 -1.43
C ASP A 144 6.13 -17.38 -0.44
N ALA A 145 5.66 -16.81 0.67
CA ALA A 145 6.53 -16.41 1.77
C ALA A 145 7.19 -17.66 2.38
N GLN A 146 8.48 -17.57 2.67
CA GLN A 146 9.25 -18.63 3.31
C GLN A 146 9.11 -18.58 4.83
#